data_153cc6d363d0dfe18a3cd8c6251a190a
#
_entry.id   153cc6d363d0dfe18a3cd8c6251a190a
#
_cell.length_a   1.000
_cell.length_b   1.000
_cell.length_c   1.000
_cell.angle_alpha   90.00
_cell.angle_beta   90.00
_cell.angle_gamma   90.00
#
_symmetry.space_group_name_H-M   'P 1'
#
loop_
_entity.id
_entity.type
_entity.pdbx_description
1 polymer ?
#
loop_
_entity_poly.entity_id
_entity_poly.type
_entity_poly.pdbx_seq_one_letter_code
_entity_poly.pdbx_strand_id
1 'polypeptide(L)'
;MIDTSVSPLDRLSLDDLRRRTSVKWTAYPEDVLPMFVAEMDVPQAPFVVDAVTRALEVGDTGYDRGTTYADALVPFAQRRWDWTPDASTSRTLPDVMVAVTEILRVLTAPGDAVVVTPPVYPPFYGYTRNEGRRVVEAPLTDAGRLDPTTLEAAFREATGGGPASGRPGSGRRAVLLLCSPHNPTGTVHTRDELETVLDLAGRYGVRVVADEIHAPFTVADLTDGGTPFTPLLSVPGSESAIAVHSASKAFNLAGLRAATALAGPDAVADLRRVPEEAGHAVNHLAVLAHAAAYTEGDAWLDALRAGIVRNRELATRLLAEHAPAVRVHPAEGTYLMWLDVRDAVPAGVDPHRHVLRTAKVALGDGRDFGAGGDGFLRLNLATSVDILTAAVERLGRAF
;
A
#
# COMPACT_ATOMS: atom_id res chain seq x y z
N MET A 1 -22.27 -18.96 -7.19
CA MET A 1 -22.08 -18.47 -5.82
C MET A 1 -20.64 -18.76 -5.43
N ILE A 2 -19.95 -17.77 -4.88
CA ILE A 2 -18.60 -17.98 -4.33
C ILE A 2 -18.77 -18.76 -3.02
N ASP A 3 -18.14 -19.92 -2.93
CA ASP A 3 -18.04 -20.64 -1.66
C ASP A 3 -17.10 -19.87 -0.73
N THR A 4 -17.66 -19.20 0.26
CA THR A 4 -16.92 -18.42 1.27
C THR A 4 -16.56 -19.25 2.50
N SER A 5 -16.90 -20.54 2.54
CA SER A 5 -16.58 -21.43 3.65
C SER A 5 -15.08 -21.73 3.79
N VAL A 6 -14.33 -21.61 2.69
CA VAL A 6 -12.87 -21.77 2.64
C VAL A 6 -12.24 -20.45 2.22
N SER A 7 -11.27 -19.97 2.99
CA SER A 7 -10.53 -18.75 2.66
C SER A 7 -9.92 -18.83 1.25
N PRO A 8 -9.96 -17.78 0.45
CA PRO A 8 -9.24 -17.74 -0.84
C PRO A 8 -7.77 -18.12 -0.72
N LEU A 9 -7.12 -17.89 0.44
CA LEU A 9 -5.72 -18.20 0.69
C LEU A 9 -5.42 -19.71 0.72
N ASP A 10 -6.41 -20.56 1.02
CA ASP A 10 -6.21 -22.00 1.21
C ASP A 10 -6.63 -22.84 -0.01
N ARG A 11 -6.88 -22.18 -1.16
CA ARG A 11 -7.40 -22.85 -2.37
C ARG A 11 -6.35 -23.33 -3.35
N LEU A 12 -5.09 -22.93 -3.17
CA LEU A 12 -3.98 -23.29 -4.06
C LEU A 12 -2.90 -24.04 -3.29
N SER A 13 -2.43 -25.11 -3.88
CA SER A 13 -1.25 -25.83 -3.42
C SER A 13 0.04 -25.06 -3.80
N LEU A 14 1.17 -25.43 -3.18
CA LEU A 14 2.47 -24.91 -3.56
C LEU A 14 2.81 -25.24 -5.03
N ASP A 15 2.41 -26.42 -5.51
CA ASP A 15 2.64 -26.85 -6.89
C ASP A 15 1.81 -26.03 -7.90
N ASP A 16 0.57 -25.62 -7.53
CA ASP A 16 -0.22 -24.70 -8.35
C ASP A 16 0.43 -23.34 -8.45
N LEU A 17 0.96 -22.84 -7.35
CA LEU A 17 1.60 -21.53 -7.27
C LEU A 17 2.93 -21.49 -8.05
N ARG A 18 3.70 -22.57 -8.06
CA ARG A 18 4.96 -22.69 -8.81
C ARG A 18 4.79 -22.69 -10.33
N ARG A 19 3.56 -22.89 -10.84
CA ARG A 19 3.27 -22.69 -12.27
C ARG A 19 3.16 -21.21 -12.67
N ARG A 20 3.10 -20.29 -11.68
CA ARG A 20 3.03 -18.87 -11.94
C ARG A 20 4.37 -18.33 -12.41
N THR A 21 4.29 -17.34 -13.32
CA THR A 21 5.46 -16.70 -13.93
C THR A 21 5.69 -15.27 -13.41
N SER A 22 4.92 -14.84 -12.39
CA SER A 22 5.11 -13.54 -11.77
C SER A 22 6.42 -13.47 -10.99
N VAL A 23 6.88 -12.26 -10.68
CA VAL A 23 8.14 -12.03 -9.98
C VAL A 23 8.21 -12.77 -8.64
N LYS A 24 7.09 -12.91 -7.94
CA LYS A 24 7.03 -13.64 -6.68
C LYS A 24 7.57 -15.06 -6.82
N TRP A 25 7.18 -15.76 -7.89
CA TRP A 25 7.43 -17.18 -8.08
C TRP A 25 8.65 -17.50 -8.97
N THR A 26 9.28 -16.46 -9.58
CA THR A 26 10.44 -16.64 -10.49
C THR A 26 11.72 -15.98 -10.00
N ALA A 27 11.66 -15.12 -8.96
CA ALA A 27 12.83 -14.38 -8.49
C ALA A 27 13.85 -15.24 -7.74
N TYR A 28 13.44 -16.38 -7.19
CA TYR A 28 14.28 -17.28 -6.40
C TYR A 28 14.16 -18.73 -6.87
N PRO A 29 15.16 -19.58 -6.57
CA PRO A 29 15.09 -21.02 -6.84
C PRO A 29 13.92 -21.71 -6.13
N GLU A 30 13.51 -22.89 -6.64
CA GLU A 30 12.32 -23.61 -6.15
C GLU A 30 12.41 -24.06 -4.68
N ASP A 31 13.62 -24.22 -4.11
CA ASP A 31 13.81 -24.58 -2.70
C ASP A 31 13.56 -23.41 -1.74
N VAL A 32 13.39 -22.18 -2.27
CA VAL A 32 13.10 -20.95 -1.52
C VAL A 32 11.60 -20.67 -1.51
N LEU A 33 11.03 -20.40 -0.33
CA LEU A 33 9.65 -19.91 -0.18
C LEU A 33 9.60 -18.39 -0.34
N PRO A 34 8.86 -17.85 -1.34
CA PRO A 34 8.85 -16.42 -1.63
C PRO A 34 7.80 -15.68 -0.78
N MET A 35 8.23 -15.04 0.30
CA MET A 35 7.39 -14.28 1.22
C MET A 35 7.72 -12.76 1.21
N PHE A 36 8.39 -12.26 0.15
CA PHE A 36 8.98 -10.92 0.11
C PHE A 36 8.10 -9.85 -0.54
N VAL A 37 7.39 -10.19 -1.61
CA VAL A 37 6.62 -9.23 -2.41
C VAL A 37 5.14 -9.21 -2.01
N ALA A 38 4.52 -8.04 -2.08
CA ALA A 38 3.10 -7.85 -1.78
C ALA A 38 2.22 -8.32 -2.98
N GLU A 39 2.21 -9.65 -3.21
CA GLU A 39 1.37 -10.42 -4.14
C GLU A 39 0.80 -11.60 -3.37
N MET A 40 -0.48 -11.92 -3.57
CA MET A 40 -1.19 -12.93 -2.79
C MET A 40 -1.22 -14.29 -3.51
N ASP A 41 -1.24 -15.36 -2.73
CA ASP A 41 -1.35 -16.74 -3.19
C ASP A 41 -2.81 -17.19 -3.21
N VAL A 42 -3.62 -16.49 -4.01
CA VAL A 42 -5.05 -16.77 -4.17
C VAL A 42 -5.37 -17.08 -5.63
N PRO A 43 -6.42 -17.88 -5.93
CA PRO A 43 -6.98 -17.92 -7.27
C PRO A 43 -7.56 -16.55 -7.61
N GLN A 44 -7.63 -16.24 -8.91
CA GLN A 44 -8.30 -15.02 -9.33
C GLN A 44 -9.79 -15.09 -8.98
N ALA A 45 -10.34 -13.97 -8.50
CA ALA A 45 -11.76 -13.90 -8.16
C ALA A 45 -12.64 -14.09 -9.42
N PRO A 46 -13.70 -14.92 -9.36
CA PRO A 46 -14.51 -15.25 -10.53
C PRO A 46 -15.09 -14.03 -11.25
N PHE A 47 -15.61 -13.04 -10.54
CA PHE A 47 -16.16 -11.82 -11.13
C PHE A 47 -15.12 -11.02 -11.93
N VAL A 48 -13.85 -11.08 -11.54
CA VAL A 48 -12.75 -10.47 -12.29
C VAL A 48 -12.50 -11.23 -13.59
N VAL A 49 -12.43 -12.58 -13.50
CA VAL A 49 -12.26 -13.44 -14.68
C VAL A 49 -13.41 -13.23 -15.67
N ASP A 50 -14.64 -13.22 -15.17
CA ASP A 50 -15.84 -13.01 -15.97
C ASP A 50 -15.87 -11.66 -16.66
N ALA A 51 -15.49 -10.58 -15.96
CA ALA A 51 -15.44 -9.23 -16.54
C ALA A 51 -14.44 -9.15 -17.71
N VAL A 52 -13.23 -9.67 -17.50
CA VAL A 52 -12.18 -9.67 -18.55
C VAL A 52 -12.56 -10.58 -19.72
N THR A 53 -13.10 -11.78 -19.43
CA THR A 53 -13.51 -12.73 -20.47
C THR A 53 -14.62 -12.15 -21.35
N ARG A 54 -15.68 -11.58 -20.75
CA ARG A 54 -16.77 -10.93 -21.51
C ARG A 54 -16.26 -9.82 -22.41
N ALA A 55 -15.34 -8.98 -21.91
CA ALA A 55 -14.78 -7.89 -22.72
C ALA A 55 -13.99 -8.45 -23.94
N LEU A 56 -13.19 -9.51 -23.72
CA LEU A 56 -12.45 -10.17 -24.81
C LEU A 56 -13.38 -10.83 -25.83
N GLU A 57 -14.46 -11.49 -25.39
CA GLU A 57 -15.45 -12.16 -26.27
C GLU A 57 -16.15 -11.20 -27.23
N VAL A 58 -16.40 -9.95 -26.80
CA VAL A 58 -17.04 -8.95 -27.65
C VAL A 58 -16.03 -8.02 -28.35
N GLY A 59 -14.73 -8.21 -28.12
CA GLY A 59 -13.66 -7.39 -28.70
C GLY A 59 -13.54 -6.00 -28.09
N ASP A 60 -14.00 -5.80 -26.84
CA ASP A 60 -13.90 -4.53 -26.11
C ASP A 60 -12.50 -4.35 -25.51
N THR A 61 -11.54 -4.10 -26.39
CA THR A 61 -10.11 -3.95 -26.07
C THR A 61 -9.56 -2.59 -26.52
N GLY A 62 -10.43 -1.58 -26.61
CA GLY A 62 -10.08 -0.22 -26.98
C GLY A 62 -9.44 0.59 -25.84
N TYR A 63 -9.34 1.90 -26.04
CA TYR A 63 -8.85 2.82 -25.02
C TYR A 63 -9.90 3.07 -23.95
N ASP A 64 -9.45 3.09 -22.70
CA ASP A 64 -10.32 3.46 -21.58
C ASP A 64 -10.73 4.92 -21.64
N ARG A 65 -11.97 5.20 -21.27
CA ARG A 65 -12.48 6.56 -21.14
C ARG A 65 -13.64 6.62 -20.15
N GLY A 66 -13.68 7.72 -19.41
CA GLY A 66 -14.82 8.01 -18.53
C GLY A 66 -14.49 7.77 -17.06
N THR A 67 -15.54 7.50 -16.30
CA THR A 67 -15.51 7.43 -14.83
C THR A 67 -15.78 6.03 -14.29
N THR A 68 -15.82 5.00 -15.14
CA THR A 68 -16.18 3.62 -14.77
C THR A 68 -15.49 3.14 -13.48
N TYR A 69 -14.20 3.46 -13.34
CA TYR A 69 -13.45 3.07 -12.15
C TYR A 69 -13.91 3.82 -10.89
N ALA A 70 -14.06 5.14 -10.97
CA ALA A 70 -14.52 5.96 -9.87
C ALA A 70 -15.97 5.65 -9.50
N ASP A 71 -16.83 5.42 -10.50
CA ASP A 71 -18.24 5.05 -10.31
C ASP A 71 -18.39 3.72 -9.56
N ALA A 72 -17.45 2.78 -9.73
CA ALA A 72 -17.41 1.55 -8.94
C ALA A 72 -16.82 1.75 -7.54
N LEU A 73 -15.82 2.63 -7.39
CA LEU A 73 -15.19 2.94 -6.10
C LEU A 73 -16.17 3.66 -5.15
N VAL A 74 -16.98 4.60 -5.64
CA VAL A 74 -17.88 5.40 -4.79
C VAL A 74 -18.82 4.53 -3.93
N PRO A 75 -19.63 3.61 -4.48
CA PRO A 75 -20.47 2.75 -3.66
C PRO A 75 -19.66 1.76 -2.80
N PHE A 76 -18.48 1.33 -3.22
CA PHE A 76 -17.60 0.51 -2.40
C PHE A 76 -17.11 1.29 -1.18
N ALA A 77 -16.63 2.51 -1.35
CA ALA A 77 -16.17 3.39 -0.27
C ALA A 77 -17.30 3.70 0.73
N GLN A 78 -18.52 3.93 0.23
CA GLN A 78 -19.69 4.14 1.10
C GLN A 78 -19.96 2.90 1.97
N ARG A 79 -19.92 1.70 1.40
CA ARG A 79 -20.20 0.47 2.16
C ARG A 79 -19.08 0.12 3.16
N ARG A 80 -17.81 0.40 2.80
CA ARG A 80 -16.65 -0.06 3.55
C ARG A 80 -16.12 0.96 4.55
N TRP A 81 -16.26 2.26 4.25
CA TRP A 81 -15.62 3.33 5.00
C TRP A 81 -16.57 4.44 5.42
N ASP A 82 -17.88 4.28 5.17
CA ASP A 82 -18.91 5.29 5.39
C ASP A 82 -18.55 6.66 4.78
N TRP A 83 -17.99 6.62 3.57
CA TRP A 83 -17.51 7.77 2.83
C TRP A 83 -17.99 7.74 1.39
N THR A 84 -18.53 8.87 0.92
CA THR A 84 -19.01 9.03 -0.46
C THR A 84 -18.14 10.06 -1.18
N PRO A 85 -17.07 9.64 -1.88
CA PRO A 85 -16.28 10.56 -2.69
C PRO A 85 -17.07 11.10 -3.89
N ASP A 86 -16.67 12.29 -4.36
CA ASP A 86 -17.22 12.86 -5.60
C ASP A 86 -16.45 12.28 -6.80
N ALA A 87 -17.09 11.41 -7.58
CA ALA A 87 -16.49 10.82 -8.78
C ALA A 87 -16.06 11.87 -9.81
N SER A 88 -16.68 13.06 -9.83
CA SER A 88 -16.33 14.14 -10.76
C SER A 88 -14.97 14.79 -10.48
N THR A 89 -14.41 14.56 -9.29
CA THR A 89 -13.07 15.01 -8.89
C THR A 89 -11.99 13.95 -9.15
N SER A 90 -12.35 12.86 -9.81
CA SER A 90 -11.46 11.72 -10.05
C SER A 90 -10.71 11.81 -11.37
N ARG A 91 -9.60 11.02 -11.43
CA ARG A 91 -8.88 10.72 -12.65
C ARG A 91 -8.33 9.31 -12.62
N THR A 92 -8.68 8.52 -13.64
CA THR A 92 -8.11 7.17 -13.82
C THR A 92 -6.71 7.27 -14.41
N LEU A 93 -5.77 6.48 -13.87
CA LEU A 93 -4.35 6.48 -14.21
C LEU A 93 -3.84 5.01 -14.25
N PRO A 94 -2.71 4.75 -14.93
CA PRO A 94 -2.25 3.37 -15.19
C PRO A 94 -1.98 2.54 -13.94
N ASP A 95 -1.47 3.13 -12.88
CA ASP A 95 -1.31 2.54 -11.55
C ASP A 95 -1.04 3.62 -10.50
N VAL A 96 -0.95 3.21 -9.23
CA VAL A 96 -0.72 4.13 -8.10
C VAL A 96 0.58 4.89 -8.23
N MET A 97 1.70 4.24 -8.61
CA MET A 97 2.99 4.91 -8.68
C MET A 97 3.11 5.85 -9.88
N VAL A 98 2.48 5.50 -11.01
CA VAL A 98 2.34 6.41 -12.15
C VAL A 98 1.44 7.59 -11.76
N ALA A 99 0.34 7.36 -11.06
CA ALA A 99 -0.53 8.42 -10.55
C ALA A 99 0.25 9.38 -9.63
N VAL A 100 0.97 8.84 -8.65
CA VAL A 100 1.84 9.63 -7.75
C VAL A 100 2.86 10.44 -8.57
N THR A 101 3.51 9.84 -9.55
CA THR A 101 4.52 10.52 -10.38
C THR A 101 3.92 11.72 -11.14
N GLU A 102 2.78 11.51 -11.81
CA GLU A 102 2.12 12.58 -12.55
C GLU A 102 1.60 13.70 -11.63
N ILE A 103 1.09 13.34 -10.45
CA ILE A 103 0.68 14.31 -9.43
C ILE A 103 1.89 15.09 -8.92
N LEU A 104 3.02 14.44 -8.65
CA LEU A 104 4.25 15.12 -8.23
C LEU A 104 4.76 16.09 -9.31
N ARG A 105 4.68 15.73 -10.59
CA ARG A 105 5.05 16.62 -11.71
C ARG A 105 4.20 17.88 -11.77
N VAL A 106 2.92 17.76 -11.40
CA VAL A 106 2.00 18.90 -11.34
C VAL A 106 2.24 19.79 -10.13
N LEU A 107 2.46 19.18 -8.97
CA LEU A 107 2.55 19.88 -7.69
C LEU A 107 3.94 20.45 -7.41
N THR A 108 5.00 19.87 -7.99
CA THR A 108 6.39 20.18 -7.70
C THR A 108 7.21 20.34 -8.99
N ALA A 109 8.41 20.92 -8.87
CA ALA A 109 9.42 20.99 -9.89
C ALA A 109 10.68 20.20 -9.49
N PRO A 110 11.60 19.87 -10.40
CA PRO A 110 12.91 19.33 -10.05
C PRO A 110 13.63 20.22 -9.01
N GLY A 111 14.19 19.57 -7.96
CA GLY A 111 14.79 20.25 -6.82
C GLY A 111 13.86 20.56 -5.65
N ASP A 112 12.54 20.51 -5.86
CA ASP A 112 11.56 20.55 -4.76
C ASP A 112 11.61 19.27 -3.90
N ALA A 113 10.95 19.29 -2.74
CA ALA A 113 11.01 18.20 -1.79
C ALA A 113 9.75 17.34 -1.78
N VAL A 114 9.96 16.03 -1.60
CA VAL A 114 8.92 15.08 -1.22
C VAL A 114 9.27 14.51 0.14
N VAL A 115 8.39 14.73 1.10
CA VAL A 115 8.50 14.17 2.45
C VAL A 115 7.91 12.77 2.46
N VAL A 116 8.61 11.83 3.08
CA VAL A 116 8.16 10.45 3.29
C VAL A 116 8.32 10.06 4.75
N THR A 117 7.57 9.06 5.21
CA THR A 117 7.50 8.64 6.63
C THR A 117 8.10 7.25 6.84
N PRO A 118 9.47 7.13 6.84
CA PRO A 118 10.10 5.82 7.00
C PRO A 118 9.92 5.20 8.40
N PRO A 119 10.03 3.82 8.46
CA PRO A 119 10.22 2.91 7.35
C PRO A 119 9.00 2.89 6.43
N VAL A 120 9.16 3.10 5.12
CA VAL A 120 8.05 3.26 4.18
C VAL A 120 8.33 2.57 2.85
N TYR A 121 7.29 2.34 2.08
CA TYR A 121 7.30 1.66 0.78
C TYR A 121 8.47 2.12 -0.13
N PRO A 122 9.42 1.23 -0.46
CA PRO A 122 10.68 1.59 -1.13
C PRO A 122 10.53 2.36 -2.45
N PRO A 123 9.52 2.07 -3.30
CA PRO A 123 9.31 2.84 -4.52
C PRO A 123 9.08 4.34 -4.31
N PHE A 124 8.60 4.81 -3.16
CA PHE A 124 8.48 6.24 -2.88
C PHE A 124 9.82 6.97 -3.04
N TYR A 125 10.92 6.33 -2.63
CA TYR A 125 12.26 6.88 -2.82
C TYR A 125 12.69 6.91 -4.28
N GLY A 126 12.53 5.77 -4.96
CA GLY A 126 12.98 5.61 -6.34
C GLY A 126 12.24 6.56 -7.30
N TYR A 127 10.92 6.57 -7.25
CA TYR A 127 10.12 7.44 -8.10
C TYR A 127 10.37 8.92 -7.82
N THR A 128 10.48 9.32 -6.55
CA THR A 128 10.82 10.71 -6.18
C THR A 128 12.17 11.15 -6.77
N ARG A 129 13.21 10.33 -6.57
CA ARG A 129 14.56 10.66 -7.06
C ARG A 129 14.65 10.66 -8.57
N ASN A 130 14.00 9.72 -9.25
CA ASN A 130 13.98 9.65 -10.73
C ASN A 130 13.32 10.89 -11.36
N GLU A 131 12.41 11.51 -10.65
CA GLU A 131 11.78 12.77 -11.06
C GLU A 131 12.60 14.01 -10.67
N GLY A 132 13.82 13.84 -10.14
CA GLY A 132 14.70 14.94 -9.74
C GLY A 132 14.26 15.69 -8.49
N ARG A 133 13.37 15.11 -7.68
CA ARG A 133 12.92 15.70 -6.39
C ARG A 133 13.81 15.21 -5.27
N ARG A 134 13.97 16.05 -4.23
CA ARG A 134 14.69 15.67 -3.01
C ARG A 134 13.75 14.86 -2.10
N VAL A 135 14.25 13.78 -1.55
CA VAL A 135 13.55 13.08 -0.48
C VAL A 135 13.95 13.71 0.85
N VAL A 136 12.95 14.02 1.67
CA VAL A 136 13.11 14.44 3.07
C VAL A 136 12.38 13.41 3.93
N GLU A 137 13.03 12.92 4.98
CA GLU A 137 12.45 11.87 5.83
C GLU A 137 11.86 12.48 7.11
N ALA A 138 10.64 12.06 7.45
CA ALA A 138 9.97 12.27 8.71
C ALA A 138 9.73 10.90 9.35
N PRO A 139 10.70 10.31 10.06
CA PRO A 139 10.58 8.97 10.61
C PRO A 139 9.35 8.82 11.52
N LEU A 140 8.71 7.66 11.43
CA LEU A 140 7.67 7.26 12.38
C LEU A 140 8.25 7.09 13.79
N THR A 141 7.37 7.06 14.79
CA THR A 141 7.73 6.61 16.14
C THR A 141 8.11 5.12 16.14
N ASP A 142 8.74 4.63 17.22
CA ASP A 142 9.03 3.20 17.39
C ASP A 142 7.75 2.33 17.35
N ALA A 143 6.60 2.90 17.70
CA ALA A 143 5.30 2.25 17.58
C ALA A 143 4.72 2.29 16.15
N GLY A 144 5.47 2.77 15.16
CA GLY A 144 5.02 2.88 13.77
C GLY A 144 3.93 3.94 13.53
N ARG A 145 3.76 4.90 14.46
CA ARG A 145 2.77 5.99 14.35
C ARG A 145 3.43 7.25 13.77
N LEU A 146 2.62 8.10 13.14
CA LEU A 146 3.05 9.42 12.68
C LEU A 146 3.56 10.25 13.87
N ASP A 147 4.73 10.88 13.72
CA ASP A 147 5.33 11.75 14.74
C ASP A 147 5.22 13.21 14.30
N PRO A 148 4.39 14.02 14.98
CA PRO A 148 4.26 15.44 14.67
C PRO A 148 5.59 16.20 14.72
N THR A 149 6.53 15.77 15.58
CA THR A 149 7.83 16.41 15.74
C THR A 149 8.72 16.23 14.52
N THR A 150 8.82 14.98 14.03
CA THR A 150 9.61 14.67 12.83
C THR A 150 8.95 15.24 11.57
N LEU A 151 7.61 15.21 11.49
CA LEU A 151 6.85 15.83 10.41
C LEU A 151 7.09 17.34 10.35
N GLU A 152 6.98 18.05 11.47
CA GLU A 152 7.21 19.50 11.51
C GLU A 152 8.64 19.86 11.10
N ALA A 153 9.64 19.11 11.60
CA ALA A 153 11.04 19.29 11.24
C ALA A 153 11.26 19.08 9.73
N ALA A 154 10.70 18.00 9.18
CA ALA A 154 10.78 17.67 7.75
C ALA A 154 10.08 18.73 6.88
N PHE A 155 8.91 19.22 7.28
CA PHE A 155 8.20 20.27 6.52
C PHE A 155 8.97 21.58 6.51
N ARG A 156 9.59 21.94 7.64
CA ARG A 156 10.47 23.12 7.74
C ARG A 156 11.68 22.99 6.82
N GLU A 157 12.34 21.84 6.79
CA GLU A 157 13.45 21.55 5.87
C GLU A 157 13.01 21.58 4.41
N ALA A 158 11.89 20.91 4.10
CA ALA A 158 11.37 20.78 2.75
C ALA A 158 11.05 22.14 2.12
N THR A 159 10.45 23.04 2.89
CA THR A 159 10.02 24.38 2.44
C THR A 159 11.09 25.46 2.55
N GLY A 160 12.21 25.18 3.26
CA GLY A 160 13.34 26.10 3.41
C GLY A 160 13.11 27.21 4.45
N GLY A 161 12.23 26.99 5.43
CA GLY A 161 12.00 27.96 6.52
C GLY A 161 10.69 27.78 7.26
N GLY A 162 10.28 28.76 8.00
CA GLY A 162 9.08 28.72 8.85
C GLY A 162 7.75 28.62 8.09
N PRO A 163 6.62 28.71 8.86
CA PRO A 163 5.26 28.62 8.33
C PRO A 163 5.04 29.51 7.10
N ALA A 164 4.19 29.05 6.18
CA ALA A 164 3.90 29.75 4.92
C ALA A 164 3.53 31.22 5.19
N SER A 165 4.42 32.13 4.79
CA SER A 165 4.19 33.58 4.91
C SER A 165 3.27 34.04 3.79
N GLY A 166 2.00 33.71 3.78
CA GLY A 166 0.91 34.26 2.97
C GLY A 166 1.20 34.82 1.55
N ARG A 167 2.41 34.70 1.05
CA ARG A 167 2.82 35.15 -0.28
C ARG A 167 2.89 33.96 -1.24
N PRO A 168 1.99 33.83 -2.23
CA PRO A 168 2.13 32.88 -3.31
C PRO A 168 3.47 33.11 -4.04
N GLY A 169 4.33 32.08 -4.10
CA GLY A 169 5.52 32.08 -4.94
C GLY A 169 6.88 32.33 -4.27
N SER A 170 6.97 32.47 -2.95
CA SER A 170 8.24 32.80 -2.26
C SER A 170 8.96 31.63 -1.59
N GLY A 171 8.43 30.39 -1.64
CA GLY A 171 9.03 29.21 -1.02
C GLY A 171 9.21 28.04 -1.99
N ARG A 172 10.08 27.09 -1.62
CA ARG A 172 10.17 25.79 -2.27
C ARG A 172 8.84 25.04 -2.07
N ARG A 173 8.34 24.40 -3.12
CA ARG A 173 7.17 23.55 -3.02
C ARG A 173 7.55 22.25 -2.34
N ALA A 174 6.62 21.69 -1.57
CA ALA A 174 6.82 20.40 -0.94
C ALA A 174 5.53 19.58 -0.96
N VAL A 175 5.68 18.26 -1.03
CA VAL A 175 4.60 17.29 -0.96
C VAL A 175 4.94 16.29 0.13
N LEU A 176 3.97 15.96 1.00
CA LEU A 176 4.01 14.76 1.82
C LEU A 176 3.39 13.61 1.02
N LEU A 177 4.14 12.55 0.77
CA LEU A 177 3.65 11.29 0.22
C LEU A 177 3.35 10.34 1.37
N LEU A 178 2.06 10.25 1.73
CA LEU A 178 1.57 9.49 2.87
C LEU A 178 1.13 8.09 2.44
N CYS A 179 1.60 7.04 3.12
CA CYS A 179 1.15 5.66 2.96
C CYS A 179 0.08 5.36 4.01
N SER A 180 -1.18 5.11 3.61
CA SER A 180 -2.31 4.92 4.54
C SER A 180 -3.31 3.86 4.02
N PRO A 181 -3.43 2.70 4.64
CA PRO A 181 -2.62 2.11 5.72
C PRO A 181 -1.15 1.96 5.40
N HIS A 182 -0.29 2.00 6.41
CA HIS A 182 1.15 2.11 6.25
C HIS A 182 1.81 0.77 5.89
N ASN A 183 2.67 0.78 4.89
CA ASN A 183 3.55 -0.32 4.49
C ASN A 183 5.01 0.10 4.77
N PRO A 184 5.76 -0.60 5.67
CA PRO A 184 5.60 -2.01 6.03
C PRO A 184 4.91 -2.29 7.37
N THR A 185 4.68 -1.28 8.23
CA THR A 185 4.26 -1.48 9.62
C THR A 185 2.85 -2.04 9.78
N GLY A 186 1.98 -1.86 8.77
CA GLY A 186 0.57 -2.24 8.87
C GLY A 186 -0.26 -1.30 9.75
N THR A 187 0.30 -0.16 10.13
CA THR A 187 -0.39 0.85 10.93
C THR A 187 -1.55 1.47 10.14
N VAL A 188 -2.70 1.58 10.79
CA VAL A 188 -3.84 2.37 10.30
C VAL A 188 -3.84 3.69 11.05
N HIS A 189 -3.68 4.81 10.33
CA HIS A 189 -3.66 6.13 10.96
C HIS A 189 -5.03 6.50 11.48
N THR A 190 -5.09 7.03 12.71
CA THR A 190 -6.34 7.52 13.29
C THR A 190 -6.76 8.84 12.64
N ARG A 191 -8.03 9.19 12.79
CA ARG A 191 -8.55 10.49 12.34
C ARG A 191 -7.75 11.65 12.94
N ASP A 192 -7.46 11.60 14.25
CA ASP A 192 -6.72 12.66 14.96
C ASP A 192 -5.27 12.81 14.44
N GLU A 193 -4.62 11.70 14.07
CA GLU A 193 -3.30 11.76 13.44
C GLU A 193 -3.37 12.40 12.05
N LEU A 194 -4.38 12.05 11.25
CA LEU A 194 -4.58 12.65 9.93
C LEU A 194 -4.91 14.13 10.03
N GLU A 195 -5.77 14.55 10.97
CA GLU A 195 -6.06 15.97 11.26
C GLU A 195 -4.78 16.72 11.65
N THR A 196 -3.95 16.12 12.50
CA THR A 196 -2.65 16.71 12.89
C THR A 196 -1.72 16.89 11.70
N VAL A 197 -1.64 15.87 10.82
CA VAL A 197 -0.83 15.94 9.59
C VAL A 197 -1.32 17.05 8.67
N LEU A 198 -2.63 17.15 8.45
CA LEU A 198 -3.24 18.16 7.57
C LEU A 198 -3.05 19.58 8.12
N ASP A 199 -3.21 19.78 9.45
CA ASP A 199 -2.94 21.06 10.11
C ASP A 199 -1.47 21.47 9.93
N LEU A 200 -0.53 20.56 10.22
CA LEU A 200 0.90 20.81 10.00
C LEU A 200 1.19 21.12 8.52
N ALA A 201 0.68 20.31 7.60
CA ALA A 201 0.88 20.51 6.18
C ALA A 201 0.34 21.89 5.73
N GLY A 202 -0.84 22.27 6.18
CA GLY A 202 -1.42 23.60 5.90
C GLY A 202 -0.58 24.73 6.43
N ARG A 203 -0.06 24.64 7.67
CA ARG A 203 0.82 25.65 8.28
C ARG A 203 2.11 25.89 7.49
N TYR A 204 2.68 24.83 6.90
CA TYR A 204 3.94 24.92 6.13
C TYR A 204 3.72 25.03 4.62
N GLY A 205 2.46 25.00 4.12
CA GLY A 205 2.15 25.02 2.70
C GLY A 205 2.59 23.75 1.97
N VAL A 206 2.64 22.63 2.68
CA VAL A 206 2.95 21.29 2.14
C VAL A 206 1.66 20.68 1.59
N ARG A 207 1.69 20.11 0.40
CA ARG A 207 0.56 19.38 -0.18
C ARG A 207 0.61 17.92 0.28
N VAL A 208 -0.54 17.30 0.52
CA VAL A 208 -0.61 15.90 0.92
C VAL A 208 -1.12 15.06 -0.23
N VAL A 209 -0.38 14.00 -0.57
CA VAL A 209 -0.79 12.95 -1.52
C VAL A 209 -0.78 11.63 -0.76
N ALA A 210 -1.95 11.00 -0.62
CA ALA A 210 -2.08 9.73 0.09
C ALA A 210 -2.14 8.56 -0.88
N ASP A 211 -1.31 7.56 -0.65
CA ASP A 211 -1.44 6.22 -1.24
C ASP A 211 -2.32 5.38 -0.32
N GLU A 212 -3.57 5.17 -0.72
CA GLU A 212 -4.58 4.42 0.03
C GLU A 212 -4.85 3.03 -0.55
N ILE A 213 -3.89 2.47 -1.28
CA ILE A 213 -4.02 1.16 -1.94
C ILE A 213 -4.29 0.00 -0.97
N HIS A 214 -3.89 0.13 0.29
CA HIS A 214 -4.10 -0.87 1.34
C HIS A 214 -5.39 -0.66 2.14
N ALA A 215 -6.17 0.38 1.88
CA ALA A 215 -7.39 0.70 2.61
C ALA A 215 -8.37 -0.48 2.79
N PRO A 216 -8.60 -1.36 1.79
CA PRO A 216 -9.50 -2.48 1.95
C PRO A 216 -9.04 -3.57 2.94
N PHE A 217 -7.78 -3.51 3.41
CA PHE A 217 -7.22 -4.51 4.33
C PHE A 217 -7.24 -4.12 5.80
N THR A 218 -7.95 -3.08 6.18
CA THR A 218 -8.17 -2.79 7.60
C THR A 218 -9.07 -3.84 8.22
N VAL A 219 -8.78 -4.20 9.48
CA VAL A 219 -9.42 -5.33 10.16
C VAL A 219 -10.09 -4.94 11.48
N ALA A 220 -10.38 -3.65 11.66
CA ALA A 220 -11.00 -3.14 12.89
C ALA A 220 -12.35 -3.80 13.23
N ASP A 221 -13.09 -4.22 12.21
CA ASP A 221 -14.35 -4.95 12.34
C ASP A 221 -14.18 -6.46 12.60
N LEU A 222 -12.95 -6.98 12.52
CA LEU A 222 -12.61 -8.39 12.75
C LEU A 222 -11.76 -8.60 14.00
N THR A 223 -11.29 -7.53 14.65
CA THR A 223 -10.40 -7.58 15.81
C THR A 223 -10.84 -6.58 16.87
N ASP A 224 -10.75 -6.97 18.15
CA ASP A 224 -11.07 -6.07 19.26
C ASP A 224 -10.07 -4.91 19.32
N GLY A 225 -10.58 -3.68 19.36
CA GLY A 225 -9.76 -2.46 19.51
C GLY A 225 -8.97 -2.05 18.26
N GLY A 226 -9.25 -2.61 17.10
CA GLY A 226 -8.61 -2.21 15.83
C GLY A 226 -9.00 -0.80 15.40
N THR A 227 -8.09 -0.07 14.74
CA THR A 227 -8.34 1.26 14.21
C THR A 227 -9.11 1.20 12.90
N PRO A 228 -10.29 1.82 12.77
CA PRO A 228 -11.02 1.92 11.50
C PRO A 228 -10.23 2.74 10.49
N PHE A 229 -10.30 2.33 9.22
CA PHE A 229 -9.72 3.16 8.16
C PHE A 229 -10.51 4.48 8.02
N THR A 230 -9.77 5.58 8.00
CA THR A 230 -10.30 6.92 7.73
C THR A 230 -9.75 7.38 6.39
N PRO A 231 -10.58 7.51 5.33
CA PRO A 231 -10.14 8.10 4.07
C PRO A 231 -9.62 9.51 4.28
N LEU A 232 -8.44 9.85 3.77
CA LEU A 232 -7.84 11.17 3.99
C LEU A 232 -8.78 12.31 3.56
N LEU A 233 -9.46 12.14 2.42
CA LEU A 233 -10.37 13.17 1.90
C LEU A 233 -11.69 13.31 2.66
N SER A 234 -11.93 12.48 3.69
CA SER A 234 -13.06 12.64 4.63
C SER A 234 -12.71 13.49 5.86
N VAL A 235 -11.44 13.87 5.98
CA VAL A 235 -10.92 14.59 7.15
C VAL A 235 -10.92 16.09 6.88
N PRO A 236 -11.42 16.95 7.80
CA PRO A 236 -11.30 18.39 7.66
C PRO A 236 -9.85 18.85 7.45
N GLY A 237 -9.63 19.82 6.58
CA GLY A 237 -8.29 20.29 6.21
C GLY A 237 -7.69 19.56 5.00
N SER A 238 -8.40 18.55 4.45
CA SER A 238 -7.97 17.79 3.26
C SER A 238 -8.33 18.44 1.92
N GLU A 239 -8.90 19.64 1.92
CA GLU A 239 -9.44 20.31 0.72
C GLU A 239 -8.40 20.43 -0.41
N SER A 240 -7.12 20.56 -0.06
CA SER A 240 -6.01 20.62 -1.01
C SER A 240 -5.29 19.29 -1.22
N ALA A 241 -5.73 18.20 -0.61
CA ALA A 241 -5.09 16.89 -0.71
C ALA A 241 -5.56 16.11 -1.95
N ILE A 242 -4.79 15.08 -2.30
CA ILE A 242 -5.13 14.10 -3.32
C ILE A 242 -4.95 12.70 -2.72
N ALA A 243 -5.92 11.81 -2.89
CA ALA A 243 -5.82 10.41 -2.49
C ALA A 243 -5.83 9.49 -3.72
N VAL A 244 -5.01 8.44 -3.71
CA VAL A 244 -4.90 7.47 -4.80
C VAL A 244 -5.32 6.10 -4.30
N HIS A 245 -6.30 5.51 -4.99
CA HIS A 245 -6.88 4.20 -4.68
C HIS A 245 -6.64 3.20 -5.81
N SER A 246 -6.52 1.93 -5.46
CA SER A 246 -6.49 0.84 -6.43
C SER A 246 -7.01 -0.47 -5.82
N ALA A 247 -7.79 -1.21 -6.59
CA ALA A 247 -8.22 -2.56 -6.22
C ALA A 247 -7.08 -3.60 -6.33
N SER A 248 -5.92 -3.23 -6.89
CA SER A 248 -4.87 -4.17 -7.25
C SER A 248 -4.32 -4.96 -6.07
N LYS A 249 -4.20 -4.37 -4.88
CA LYS A 249 -3.75 -5.11 -3.68
C LYS A 249 -4.87 -5.95 -3.08
N ALA A 250 -6.08 -5.40 -2.99
CA ALA A 250 -7.22 -6.08 -2.38
C ALA A 250 -7.66 -7.34 -3.13
N PHE A 251 -7.51 -7.35 -4.46
CA PHE A 251 -7.98 -8.44 -5.31
C PHE A 251 -6.88 -9.13 -6.13
N ASN A 252 -5.62 -8.95 -5.73
CA ASN A 252 -4.44 -9.54 -6.37
C ASN A 252 -4.34 -9.23 -7.88
N LEU A 253 -4.53 -7.97 -8.26
CA LEU A 253 -4.56 -7.48 -9.63
C LEU A 253 -3.30 -6.67 -10.00
N ALA A 254 -2.16 -6.91 -9.38
CA ALA A 254 -0.94 -6.13 -9.61
C ALA A 254 -0.47 -6.14 -11.08
N GLY A 255 -0.79 -7.19 -11.83
CA GLY A 255 -0.54 -7.29 -13.28
C GLY A 255 -1.57 -6.57 -14.14
N LEU A 256 -2.79 -6.37 -13.63
CA LEU A 256 -3.85 -5.58 -14.27
C LEU A 256 -3.81 -4.16 -13.69
N ARG A 257 -2.95 -3.34 -14.26
CA ARG A 257 -2.59 -2.03 -13.72
C ARG A 257 -3.67 -0.99 -13.98
N ALA A 258 -4.30 -0.50 -12.91
CA ALA A 258 -5.21 0.64 -12.91
C ALA A 258 -5.27 1.26 -11.52
N ALA A 259 -5.46 2.58 -11.44
CA ALA A 259 -5.68 3.33 -10.22
C ALA A 259 -6.62 4.51 -10.49
N THR A 260 -7.24 5.03 -9.46
CA THR A 260 -7.96 6.30 -9.53
C THR A 260 -7.43 7.26 -8.49
N ALA A 261 -7.12 8.48 -8.91
CA ALA A 261 -6.82 9.59 -8.03
C ALA A 261 -8.11 10.40 -7.79
N LEU A 262 -8.34 10.79 -6.55
CA LEU A 262 -9.43 11.65 -6.12
C LEU A 262 -8.83 12.93 -5.52
N ALA A 263 -9.40 14.08 -5.85
CA ALA A 263 -8.94 15.36 -5.36
C ALA A 263 -9.91 15.98 -4.38
N GLY A 264 -9.41 16.57 -3.30
CA GLY A 264 -10.17 17.53 -2.51
C GLY A 264 -10.54 18.76 -3.36
N PRO A 265 -11.56 19.54 -2.98
CA PRO A 265 -12.14 20.60 -3.82
C PRO A 265 -11.11 21.62 -4.34
N ASP A 266 -10.11 21.97 -3.52
CA ASP A 266 -9.06 22.92 -3.90
C ASP A 266 -7.95 22.28 -4.75
N ALA A 267 -7.90 20.94 -4.82
CA ALA A 267 -6.91 20.19 -5.61
C ALA A 267 -7.44 19.74 -6.98
N VAL A 268 -8.73 19.91 -7.27
CA VAL A 268 -9.34 19.47 -8.55
C VAL A 268 -8.63 20.10 -9.75
N ALA A 269 -8.33 21.41 -9.67
CA ALA A 269 -7.64 22.11 -10.74
C ALA A 269 -6.23 21.56 -11.00
N ASP A 270 -5.52 21.15 -9.96
CA ASP A 270 -4.22 20.52 -10.08
C ASP A 270 -4.32 19.13 -10.72
N LEU A 271 -5.25 18.29 -10.27
CA LEU A 271 -5.43 16.96 -10.82
C LEU A 271 -5.82 17.01 -12.32
N ARG A 272 -6.59 18.04 -12.75
CA ARG A 272 -6.92 18.28 -14.15
C ARG A 272 -5.72 18.69 -15.01
N ARG A 273 -4.61 19.16 -14.42
CA ARG A 273 -3.37 19.51 -15.12
C ARG A 273 -2.50 18.29 -15.42
N VAL A 274 -2.78 17.12 -14.84
CA VAL A 274 -2.13 15.87 -15.25
C VAL A 274 -2.38 15.69 -16.77
N PRO A 275 -1.34 15.48 -17.62
CA PRO A 275 -1.52 15.35 -19.06
C PRO A 275 -2.55 14.28 -19.45
N GLU A 276 -3.32 14.56 -20.52
CA GLU A 276 -4.32 13.59 -21.00
C GLU A 276 -3.65 12.29 -21.45
N GLU A 277 -2.45 12.39 -22.00
CA GLU A 277 -1.62 11.27 -22.45
C GLU A 277 -1.28 10.28 -21.34
N ALA A 278 -1.18 10.74 -20.09
CA ALA A 278 -0.98 9.84 -18.95
C ALA A 278 -2.17 8.88 -18.78
N GLY A 279 -3.37 9.31 -19.13
CA GLY A 279 -4.58 8.47 -19.15
C GLY A 279 -4.63 7.49 -20.32
N HIS A 280 -3.97 7.77 -21.44
CA HIS A 280 -3.98 6.88 -22.62
C HIS A 280 -3.27 5.53 -22.35
N ALA A 281 -2.39 5.48 -21.35
CA ALA A 281 -1.71 4.24 -20.94
C ALA A 281 -2.54 3.38 -19.97
N VAL A 282 -3.75 3.79 -19.61
CA VAL A 282 -4.66 3.01 -18.78
C VAL A 282 -5.13 1.78 -19.55
N ASN A 283 -5.02 0.63 -18.92
CA ASN A 283 -5.48 -0.63 -19.50
C ASN A 283 -6.99 -0.77 -19.26
N HIS A 284 -7.78 -0.69 -20.33
CA HIS A 284 -9.24 -0.79 -20.28
C HIS A 284 -9.73 -2.09 -19.62
N LEU A 285 -9.13 -3.24 -19.96
CA LEU A 285 -9.48 -4.52 -19.31
C LEU A 285 -9.17 -4.50 -17.81
N ALA A 286 -8.13 -3.78 -17.40
CA ALA A 286 -7.83 -3.59 -15.97
C ALA A 286 -8.90 -2.73 -15.28
N VAL A 287 -9.37 -1.66 -15.92
CA VAL A 287 -10.47 -0.84 -15.38
C VAL A 287 -11.73 -1.67 -15.18
N LEU A 288 -12.12 -2.50 -16.17
CA LEU A 288 -13.27 -3.39 -16.07
C LEU A 288 -13.10 -4.42 -14.94
N ALA A 289 -11.91 -5.01 -14.82
CA ALA A 289 -11.57 -5.96 -13.76
C ALA A 289 -11.65 -5.32 -12.35
N HIS A 290 -11.09 -4.12 -12.20
CA HIS A 290 -11.10 -3.39 -10.93
C HIS A 290 -12.51 -2.89 -10.58
N ALA A 291 -13.30 -2.44 -11.56
CA ALA A 291 -14.69 -2.05 -11.35
C ALA A 291 -15.54 -3.25 -10.89
N ALA A 292 -15.40 -4.42 -11.53
CA ALA A 292 -16.05 -5.65 -11.09
C ALA A 292 -15.64 -6.04 -9.67
N ALA A 293 -14.35 -5.89 -9.33
CA ALA A 293 -13.84 -6.15 -7.98
C ALA A 293 -14.50 -5.27 -6.91
N TYR A 294 -14.64 -3.98 -7.15
CA TYR A 294 -15.33 -3.09 -6.22
C TYR A 294 -16.85 -3.29 -6.16
N THR A 295 -17.45 -3.75 -7.26
CA THR A 295 -18.92 -3.92 -7.34
C THR A 295 -19.38 -5.25 -6.75
N GLU A 296 -18.63 -6.34 -6.97
CA GLU A 296 -19.06 -7.70 -6.67
C GLU A 296 -18.18 -8.38 -5.60
N GLY A 297 -17.08 -7.74 -5.18
CA GLY A 297 -16.01 -8.38 -4.44
C GLY A 297 -16.17 -8.42 -2.93
N ASP A 298 -17.22 -7.85 -2.33
CA ASP A 298 -17.34 -7.69 -0.87
C ASP A 298 -17.18 -9.01 -0.11
N ALA A 299 -17.94 -10.05 -0.46
CA ALA A 299 -17.90 -11.34 0.23
C ALA A 299 -16.54 -12.06 0.07
N TRP A 300 -15.93 -11.93 -1.12
CA TRP A 300 -14.60 -12.49 -1.38
C TRP A 300 -13.52 -11.79 -0.55
N LEU A 301 -13.59 -10.47 -0.49
CA LEU A 301 -12.67 -9.64 0.31
C LEU A 301 -12.81 -9.93 1.81
N ASP A 302 -14.03 -10.12 2.31
CA ASP A 302 -14.26 -10.44 3.73
C ASP A 302 -13.67 -11.81 4.10
N ALA A 303 -13.87 -12.82 3.26
CA ALA A 303 -13.25 -14.14 3.45
C ALA A 303 -11.71 -14.06 3.39
N LEU A 304 -11.16 -13.20 2.53
CA LEU A 304 -9.72 -12.96 2.44
C LEU A 304 -9.20 -12.27 3.71
N ARG A 305 -9.86 -11.20 4.17
CA ARG A 305 -9.49 -10.45 5.38
C ARG A 305 -9.49 -11.35 6.62
N ALA A 306 -10.53 -12.18 6.78
CA ALA A 306 -10.59 -13.18 7.85
C ALA A 306 -9.42 -14.18 7.78
N GLY A 307 -9.05 -14.62 6.57
CA GLY A 307 -7.87 -15.47 6.35
C GLY A 307 -6.56 -14.77 6.72
N ILE A 308 -6.42 -13.47 6.45
CA ILE A 308 -5.24 -12.67 6.83
C ILE A 308 -5.15 -12.51 8.35
N VAL A 309 -6.25 -12.24 9.04
CA VAL A 309 -6.28 -12.18 10.52
C VAL A 309 -5.82 -13.50 11.11
N ARG A 310 -6.42 -14.61 10.69
CA ARG A 310 -6.02 -15.97 11.10
C ARG A 310 -4.52 -16.22 10.85
N ASN A 311 -4.02 -15.87 9.69
CA ASN A 311 -2.61 -16.06 9.33
C ASN A 311 -1.67 -15.19 10.17
N ARG A 312 -2.10 -13.97 10.53
CA ARG A 312 -1.34 -13.09 11.43
C ARG A 312 -1.22 -13.69 12.83
N GLU A 313 -2.32 -14.19 13.38
CA GLU A 313 -2.34 -14.87 14.68
C GLU A 313 -1.48 -16.14 14.66
N LEU A 314 -1.61 -16.95 13.61
CA LEU A 314 -0.81 -18.16 13.42
C LEU A 314 0.69 -17.83 13.34
N ALA A 315 1.08 -16.88 12.49
CA ALA A 315 2.48 -16.49 12.35
C ALA A 315 3.06 -15.94 13.67
N THR A 316 2.30 -15.13 14.39
CA THR A 316 2.72 -14.58 15.69
C THR A 316 2.96 -15.70 16.71
N ARG A 317 2.05 -16.67 16.80
CA ARG A 317 2.20 -17.82 17.70
C ARG A 317 3.40 -18.70 17.33
N LEU A 318 3.54 -19.04 16.03
CA LEU A 318 4.65 -19.87 15.56
C LEU A 318 6.01 -19.17 15.69
N LEU A 319 6.07 -17.85 15.46
CA LEU A 319 7.31 -17.08 15.68
C LEU A 319 7.69 -17.08 17.17
N ALA A 320 6.73 -16.91 18.07
CA ALA A 320 7.00 -17.00 19.51
C ALA A 320 7.52 -18.39 19.95
N GLU A 321 7.11 -19.46 19.26
CA GLU A 321 7.54 -20.83 19.52
C GLU A 321 8.93 -21.14 18.91
N HIS A 322 9.14 -20.79 17.62
CA HIS A 322 10.31 -21.21 16.86
C HIS A 322 11.42 -20.18 16.77
N ALA A 323 11.10 -18.89 16.99
CA ALA A 323 12.02 -17.77 16.88
C ALA A 323 11.74 -16.70 17.96
N PRO A 324 11.82 -17.03 19.26
CA PRO A 324 11.34 -16.17 20.37
C PRO A 324 12.11 -14.83 20.49
N ALA A 325 13.26 -14.71 19.87
CA ALA A 325 14.01 -13.44 19.81
C ALA A 325 13.47 -12.46 18.75
N VAL A 326 12.61 -12.91 17.84
CA VAL A 326 11.96 -12.07 16.84
C VAL A 326 10.78 -11.34 17.47
N ARG A 327 10.74 -10.02 17.34
CA ARG A 327 9.60 -9.21 17.79
C ARG A 327 8.73 -8.85 16.60
N VAL A 328 7.43 -9.11 16.72
CA VAL A 328 6.44 -8.77 15.71
C VAL A 328 5.90 -7.38 15.99
N HIS A 329 5.99 -6.48 15.00
CA HIS A 329 5.34 -5.18 15.09
C HIS A 329 3.81 -5.34 14.98
N PRO A 330 3.02 -4.75 15.88
CA PRO A 330 1.56 -4.78 15.79
C PRO A 330 1.06 -4.17 14.46
N ALA A 331 0.15 -4.87 13.77
CA ALA A 331 -0.41 -4.42 12.50
C ALA A 331 -1.94 -4.43 12.54
N GLU A 332 -2.56 -3.32 12.14
CA GLU A 332 -4.01 -3.10 12.12
C GLU A 332 -4.59 -3.20 10.70
N GLY A 333 -3.71 -3.16 9.70
CA GLY A 333 -4.04 -3.23 8.28
C GLY A 333 -2.99 -4.01 7.49
N THR A 334 -3.17 -4.08 6.17
CA THR A 334 -2.35 -4.81 5.20
C THR A 334 -2.30 -6.33 5.44
N TYR A 335 -1.67 -7.05 4.52
CA TYR A 335 -1.33 -8.48 4.68
C TYR A 335 0.18 -8.69 4.85
N LEU A 336 0.85 -7.66 5.38
CA LEU A 336 2.29 -7.63 5.60
C LEU A 336 2.55 -7.63 7.11
N MET A 337 3.63 -8.29 7.52
CA MET A 337 4.08 -8.34 8.91
C MET A 337 5.51 -7.82 8.97
N TRP A 338 5.75 -6.87 9.87
CA TRP A 338 7.05 -6.25 10.09
C TRP A 338 7.73 -6.90 11.29
N LEU A 339 8.90 -7.50 11.05
CA LEU A 339 9.63 -8.31 12.02
C LEU A 339 10.90 -7.59 12.45
N ASP A 340 11.04 -7.29 13.74
CA ASP A 340 12.29 -6.84 14.34
C ASP A 340 13.14 -8.05 14.68
N VAL A 341 14.26 -8.19 14.00
CA VAL A 341 15.18 -9.33 14.13
C VAL A 341 16.54 -8.93 14.70
N ARG A 342 16.65 -7.73 15.29
CA ARG A 342 17.93 -7.18 15.80
C ARG A 342 18.53 -8.02 16.91
N ASP A 343 17.67 -8.62 17.75
CA ASP A 343 18.11 -9.52 18.84
C ASP A 343 18.14 -10.99 18.41
N ALA A 344 17.64 -11.32 17.21
CA ALA A 344 17.55 -12.69 16.70
C ALA A 344 18.74 -13.08 15.80
N VAL A 345 19.52 -12.10 15.35
CA VAL A 345 20.67 -12.32 14.46
C VAL A 345 21.93 -11.75 15.13
N PRO A 346 23.10 -12.45 15.06
CA PRO A 346 24.35 -11.95 15.64
C PRO A 346 24.73 -10.58 15.08
N ALA A 347 25.34 -9.74 15.91
CA ALA A 347 25.80 -8.41 15.50
C ALA A 347 26.72 -8.48 14.27
N GLY A 348 26.47 -7.61 13.30
CA GLY A 348 27.22 -7.53 12.04
C GLY A 348 26.81 -8.55 10.97
N VAL A 349 25.84 -9.40 11.23
CA VAL A 349 25.25 -10.30 10.25
C VAL A 349 24.09 -9.60 9.55
N ASP A 350 24.09 -9.62 8.21
CA ASP A 350 22.97 -9.14 7.39
C ASP A 350 21.77 -10.08 7.56
N PRO A 351 20.66 -9.65 8.18
CA PRO A 351 19.53 -10.53 8.49
C PRO A 351 18.87 -11.10 7.24
N HIS A 352 18.68 -10.28 6.20
CA HIS A 352 18.02 -10.69 4.97
C HIS A 352 18.80 -11.81 4.26
N ARG A 353 20.11 -11.62 4.09
CA ARG A 353 20.97 -12.64 3.47
C ARG A 353 21.11 -13.89 4.34
N HIS A 354 21.13 -13.71 5.66
CA HIS A 354 21.22 -14.82 6.61
C HIS A 354 19.98 -15.71 6.51
N VAL A 355 18.80 -15.14 6.59
CA VAL A 355 17.51 -15.85 6.48
C VAL A 355 17.37 -16.54 5.12
N LEU A 356 17.66 -15.84 4.04
CA LEU A 356 17.58 -16.42 2.69
C LEU A 356 18.49 -17.67 2.54
N ARG A 357 19.69 -17.61 3.07
CA ARG A 357 20.66 -18.71 2.97
C ARG A 357 20.32 -19.87 3.88
N THR A 358 19.95 -19.59 5.14
CA THR A 358 19.79 -20.61 6.21
C THR A 358 18.39 -21.21 6.22
N ALA A 359 17.36 -20.35 6.15
CA ALA A 359 15.96 -20.77 6.19
C ALA A 359 15.37 -21.10 4.81
N LYS A 360 16.00 -20.64 3.72
CA LYS A 360 15.40 -20.73 2.38
C LYS A 360 14.02 -20.10 2.32
N VAL A 361 13.89 -18.94 2.95
CA VAL A 361 12.70 -18.08 2.91
C VAL A 361 13.14 -16.68 2.45
N ALA A 362 12.56 -16.17 1.39
CA ALA A 362 12.81 -14.83 0.92
C ALA A 362 11.85 -13.86 1.59
N LEU A 363 12.35 -12.91 2.35
CA LEU A 363 11.60 -11.83 2.99
C LEU A 363 11.94 -10.48 2.34
N GLY A 364 11.18 -9.44 2.61
CA GLY A 364 11.57 -8.08 2.24
C GLY A 364 12.72 -7.58 3.14
N ASP A 365 13.75 -6.99 2.54
CA ASP A 365 14.87 -6.40 3.28
C ASP A 365 14.44 -5.08 3.92
N GLY A 366 14.55 -4.97 5.24
CA GLY A 366 14.13 -3.77 5.95
C GLY A 366 14.91 -2.52 5.54
N ARG A 367 16.16 -2.65 5.14
CA ARG A 367 17.00 -1.52 4.70
C ARG A 367 16.46 -0.79 3.47
N ASP A 368 15.69 -1.47 2.63
CA ASP A 368 15.06 -0.86 1.46
C ASP A 368 13.97 0.17 1.86
N PHE A 369 13.45 0.07 3.09
CA PHE A 369 12.34 0.91 3.57
C PHE A 369 12.79 2.25 4.16
N GLY A 370 14.09 2.57 4.14
CA GLY A 370 14.66 3.83 4.64
C GLY A 370 14.99 3.81 6.13
N ALA A 371 15.01 4.99 6.75
CA ALA A 371 15.37 5.12 8.17
C ALA A 371 14.52 4.22 9.07
N GLY A 372 15.15 3.57 10.06
CA GLY A 372 14.47 2.64 10.98
C GLY A 372 14.19 1.26 10.39
N GLY A 373 14.61 0.95 9.16
CA GLY A 373 14.42 -0.35 8.55
C GLY A 373 15.56 -1.35 8.77
N ASP A 374 16.73 -0.89 9.19
CA ASP A 374 17.86 -1.78 9.45
C ASP A 374 17.60 -2.72 10.64
N GLY A 375 17.90 -4.01 10.45
CA GLY A 375 17.56 -5.04 11.44
C GLY A 375 16.11 -5.49 11.43
N PHE A 376 15.34 -5.10 10.41
CA PHE A 376 13.96 -5.55 10.21
C PHE A 376 13.81 -6.36 8.93
N LEU A 377 12.74 -7.18 8.89
CA LEU A 377 12.35 -7.94 7.72
C LEU A 377 10.84 -7.86 7.52
N ARG A 378 10.37 -7.85 6.26
CA ARG A 378 8.94 -7.84 5.95
C ARG A 378 8.48 -9.20 5.43
N LEU A 379 7.52 -9.81 6.12
CA LEU A 379 6.88 -11.08 5.78
C LEU A 379 5.49 -10.81 5.14
N ASN A 380 5.21 -11.45 4.00
CA ASN A 380 3.89 -11.48 3.40
C ASN A 380 3.05 -12.63 3.99
N LEU A 381 1.88 -12.31 4.56
CA LEU A 381 0.95 -13.26 5.19
C LEU A 381 -0.09 -13.85 4.23
N ALA A 382 -0.19 -13.28 3.01
CA ALA A 382 -1.26 -13.65 2.07
C ALA A 382 -0.91 -14.91 1.27
N THR A 383 -0.84 -16.03 1.98
CA THR A 383 -0.59 -17.39 1.47
C THR A 383 -1.41 -18.41 2.29
N SER A 384 -1.36 -19.70 1.92
CA SER A 384 -2.06 -20.75 2.68
C SER A 384 -1.43 -20.98 4.06
N VAL A 385 -2.22 -21.55 4.96
CA VAL A 385 -1.76 -21.99 6.30
C VAL A 385 -0.53 -22.89 6.19
N ASP A 386 -0.53 -23.85 5.27
CA ASP A 386 0.54 -24.81 5.11
C ASP A 386 1.87 -24.13 4.68
N ILE A 387 1.80 -23.22 3.70
CA ILE A 387 2.99 -22.48 3.23
C ILE A 387 3.50 -21.54 4.31
N LEU A 388 2.58 -20.84 5.00
CA LEU A 388 2.94 -19.93 6.10
C LEU A 388 3.61 -20.68 7.26
N THR A 389 3.03 -21.82 7.66
CA THR A 389 3.60 -22.69 8.72
C THR A 389 5.00 -23.16 8.32
N ALA A 390 5.14 -23.72 7.12
CA ALA A 390 6.44 -24.16 6.63
C ALA A 390 7.48 -23.01 6.54
N ALA A 391 7.04 -21.80 6.18
CA ALA A 391 7.92 -20.64 6.14
C ALA A 391 8.40 -20.26 7.55
N VAL A 392 7.51 -20.17 8.53
CA VAL A 392 7.87 -19.79 9.91
C VAL A 392 8.70 -20.85 10.61
N GLU A 393 8.41 -22.15 10.44
CA GLU A 393 9.26 -23.25 10.94
C GLU A 393 10.67 -23.20 10.36
N ARG A 394 10.79 -22.85 9.07
CA ARG A 394 12.12 -22.65 8.45
C ARG A 394 12.83 -21.42 9.03
N LEU A 395 12.12 -20.33 9.32
CA LEU A 395 12.68 -19.14 9.98
C LEU A 395 13.26 -19.46 11.35
N GLY A 396 12.64 -20.36 12.12
CA GLY A 396 13.20 -20.84 13.40
C GLY A 396 14.59 -21.49 13.31
N ARG A 397 15.04 -21.87 12.10
CA ARG A 397 16.39 -22.38 11.90
C ARG A 397 17.43 -21.27 11.68
N ALA A 398 16.97 -20.06 11.39
CA ALA A 398 17.82 -18.90 11.15
C ALA A 398 17.93 -17.99 12.38
N PHE A 399 17.00 -18.09 13.30
CA PHE A 399 16.88 -17.30 14.53
C PHE A 399 17.01 -18.19 15.77
#